data_57709e0bc6decb627fd040b76e8d9d04
#
_entry.id   57709e0bc6decb627fd040b76e8d9d04
#
_cell.length_a   1.000
_cell.length_b   1.000
_cell.length_c   1.000
_cell.angle_alpha   90.00
_cell.angle_beta   90.00
_cell.angle_gamma   90.00
#
_symmetry.space_group_name_H-M   'P 1'
#
loop_
_entity.id
_entity.type
_entity.pdbx_description
1 polymer ?
#
loop_
_entity_poly.entity_id
_entity_poly.type
_entity_poly.pdbx_seq_one_letter_code
_entity_poly.pdbx_strand_id
1 'polypeptide(L)'
;MTQQFRLATLEDTDALHELMYRSFTPLREVGINWPSVNATPEMIADNIRDNACYVLEVDNRIVSTLSIRFPWESDTPVSKYPFVWWLATDPEMSGKGYGSQMMRYVEEVILRDTLKAPAVVLGTSARKMAWLEDVYQRRGYETYFEMEDEESGDKGVMMVKVLIPERYDDKLLAPPPWGEA
;
A
#
# COMPACT_ATOMS: atom_id res chain seq x y z
N MET A 1 -18.19 -17.75 10.39
CA MET A 1 -17.29 -16.99 9.49
C MET A 1 -15.90 -17.00 10.08
N THR A 2 -14.94 -17.54 9.35
CA THR A 2 -13.53 -17.52 9.75
C THR A 2 -12.82 -16.36 9.09
N GLN A 3 -12.02 -15.62 9.85
CA GLN A 3 -11.25 -14.48 9.37
C GLN A 3 -9.81 -14.61 9.89
N GLN A 4 -8.84 -14.47 8.99
CA GLN A 4 -7.44 -14.64 9.33
C GLN A 4 -6.56 -13.65 8.53
N PHE A 5 -5.64 -12.98 9.24
CA PHE A 5 -4.52 -12.28 8.62
C PHE A 5 -3.30 -13.20 8.60
N ARG A 6 -2.61 -13.23 7.48
CA ARG A 6 -1.36 -14.01 7.32
C ARG A 6 -0.47 -13.42 6.25
N LEU A 7 0.79 -13.83 6.23
CA LEU A 7 1.67 -13.58 5.09
C LEU A 7 1.21 -14.40 3.88
N ALA A 8 1.31 -13.81 2.70
CA ALA A 8 1.09 -14.51 1.45
C ALA A 8 2.23 -15.51 1.20
N THR A 9 1.90 -16.60 0.52
CA THR A 9 2.86 -17.55 -0.01
C THR A 9 2.84 -17.53 -1.54
N LEU A 10 3.82 -18.15 -2.19
CA LEU A 10 3.85 -18.22 -3.66
C LEU A 10 2.63 -18.94 -4.25
N GLU A 11 1.97 -19.78 -3.47
CA GLU A 11 0.73 -20.44 -3.88
C GLU A 11 -0.45 -19.45 -4.02
N ASP A 12 -0.36 -18.27 -3.39
CA ASP A 12 -1.36 -17.22 -3.49
C ASP A 12 -1.23 -16.33 -4.74
N THR A 13 -0.17 -16.51 -5.54
CA THR A 13 0.17 -15.64 -6.69
C THR A 13 -1.00 -15.44 -7.64
N ASP A 14 -1.65 -16.51 -8.08
CA ASP A 14 -2.75 -16.41 -9.05
C ASP A 14 -3.99 -15.72 -8.45
N ALA A 15 -4.33 -16.06 -7.21
CA ALA A 15 -5.46 -15.43 -6.51
C ALA A 15 -5.23 -13.93 -6.29
N LEU A 16 -4.01 -13.55 -5.93
CA LEU A 16 -3.63 -12.15 -5.76
C LEU A 16 -3.60 -11.39 -7.09
N HIS A 17 -3.11 -12.02 -8.15
CA HIS A 17 -3.13 -11.43 -9.50
C HIS A 17 -4.56 -11.09 -9.93
N GLU A 18 -5.48 -12.04 -9.79
CA GLU A 18 -6.88 -11.83 -10.14
C GLU A 18 -7.53 -10.75 -9.27
N LEU A 19 -7.32 -10.77 -7.95
CA LEU A 19 -7.87 -9.80 -7.02
C LEU A 19 -7.37 -8.38 -7.36
N MET A 20 -6.07 -8.22 -7.54
CA MET A 20 -5.47 -6.91 -7.85
C MET A 20 -5.92 -6.39 -9.21
N TYR A 21 -5.96 -7.25 -10.22
CA TYR A 21 -6.41 -6.84 -11.55
C TYR A 21 -7.85 -6.29 -11.52
N ARG A 22 -8.75 -6.95 -10.82
CA ARG A 22 -10.14 -6.48 -10.64
C ARG A 22 -10.22 -5.23 -9.77
N SER A 23 -9.49 -5.20 -8.67
CA SER A 23 -9.51 -4.07 -7.73
C SER A 23 -9.01 -2.76 -8.36
N PHE A 24 -8.02 -2.83 -9.26
CA PHE A 24 -7.41 -1.64 -9.88
C PHE A 24 -8.03 -1.25 -11.21
N THR A 25 -9.12 -1.86 -11.63
CA THR A 25 -9.85 -1.49 -12.85
C THR A 25 -10.19 0.00 -12.90
N PRO A 26 -10.72 0.65 -11.84
CA PRO A 26 -11.03 2.08 -11.90
C PRO A 26 -9.81 2.98 -12.14
N LEU A 27 -8.65 2.61 -11.62
CA LEU A 27 -7.40 3.36 -11.84
C LEU A 27 -6.94 3.21 -13.29
N ARG A 28 -7.03 2.02 -13.83
CA ARG A 28 -6.67 1.73 -15.23
C ARG A 28 -7.55 2.51 -16.21
N GLU A 29 -8.84 2.62 -15.92
CA GLU A 29 -9.81 3.35 -16.75
C GLU A 29 -9.51 4.85 -16.83
N VAL A 30 -8.91 5.45 -15.80
CA VAL A 30 -8.51 6.86 -15.82
C VAL A 30 -7.05 7.07 -16.24
N GLY A 31 -6.36 6.00 -16.68
CA GLY A 31 -5.00 6.07 -17.21
C GLY A 31 -3.89 6.17 -16.17
N ILE A 32 -4.17 5.80 -14.91
CA ILE A 32 -3.13 5.63 -13.90
C ILE A 32 -2.38 4.32 -14.19
N ASN A 33 -1.05 4.40 -14.29
CA ASN A 33 -0.21 3.26 -14.69
C ASN A 33 0.80 2.86 -13.61
N TRP A 34 0.42 2.92 -12.35
CA TRP A 34 1.28 2.38 -11.29
C TRP A 34 1.61 0.90 -11.55
N PRO A 35 2.77 0.41 -11.08
CA PRO A 35 3.14 -1.00 -11.28
C PRO A 35 2.06 -1.99 -10.85
N SER A 36 1.33 -1.70 -9.77
CA SER A 36 0.24 -2.53 -9.26
C SER A 36 -0.96 -2.64 -10.21
N VAL A 37 -1.22 -1.60 -11.02
CA VAL A 37 -2.41 -1.54 -11.88
C VAL A 37 -2.39 -2.60 -12.99
N ASN A 38 -1.19 -2.90 -13.51
CA ASN A 38 -0.98 -3.90 -14.54
C ASN A 38 0.05 -4.97 -14.10
N ALA A 39 0.10 -5.29 -12.81
CA ALA A 39 1.03 -6.25 -12.28
C ALA A 39 0.84 -7.63 -12.93
N THR A 40 1.95 -8.20 -13.39
CA THR A 40 1.98 -9.58 -13.90
C THR A 40 2.05 -10.58 -12.75
N PRO A 41 1.72 -11.86 -12.97
CA PRO A 41 1.93 -12.89 -11.94
C PRO A 41 3.37 -12.95 -11.42
N GLU A 42 4.36 -12.73 -12.30
CA GLU A 42 5.77 -12.68 -11.90
C GLU A 42 6.07 -11.53 -10.94
N MET A 43 5.55 -10.32 -11.23
CA MET A 43 5.71 -9.16 -10.33
C MET A 43 5.07 -9.42 -8.97
N ILE A 44 3.95 -10.11 -8.92
CA ILE A 44 3.28 -10.48 -7.67
C ILE A 44 4.11 -11.51 -6.90
N ALA A 45 4.65 -12.52 -7.58
CA ALA A 45 5.54 -13.49 -6.97
C ALA A 45 6.81 -12.83 -6.40
N ASP A 46 7.40 -11.87 -7.12
CA ASP A 46 8.55 -11.09 -6.65
C ASP A 46 8.18 -10.28 -5.41
N ASN A 47 7.04 -9.61 -5.41
CA ASN A 47 6.57 -8.88 -4.23
C ASN A 47 6.37 -9.79 -3.01
N ILE A 48 5.87 -11.01 -3.20
CA ILE A 48 5.73 -12.00 -2.12
C ILE A 48 7.10 -12.42 -1.58
N ARG A 49 8.08 -12.64 -2.47
CA ARG A 49 9.44 -13.05 -2.06
C ARG A 49 10.23 -11.95 -1.38
N ASP A 50 10.15 -10.74 -1.89
CA ASP A 50 11.07 -9.65 -1.54
C ASP A 50 10.49 -8.71 -0.48
N ASN A 51 9.18 -8.67 -0.31
CA ASN A 51 8.48 -7.78 0.62
C ASN A 51 7.58 -8.56 1.59
N ALA A 52 7.08 -7.88 2.60
CA ALA A 52 6.08 -8.46 3.50
C ALA A 52 4.67 -8.27 2.91
N CYS A 53 4.21 -9.24 2.16
CA CYS A 53 2.88 -9.23 1.54
C CYS A 53 1.89 -9.93 2.48
N TYR A 54 0.97 -9.15 3.07
CA TYR A 54 -0.09 -9.66 3.94
C TYR A 54 -1.39 -9.85 3.17
N VAL A 55 -2.14 -10.86 3.56
CA VAL A 55 -3.50 -11.12 3.05
C VAL A 55 -4.49 -11.23 4.21
N LEU A 56 -5.70 -10.78 3.96
CA LEU A 56 -6.86 -11.05 4.80
C LEU A 56 -7.70 -12.13 4.10
N GLU A 57 -7.87 -13.24 4.78
CA GLU A 57 -8.64 -14.38 4.31
C GLU A 57 -9.94 -14.48 5.10
N VAL A 58 -11.05 -14.62 4.40
CA VAL A 58 -12.38 -14.83 4.98
C VAL A 58 -12.97 -16.06 4.33
N ASP A 59 -13.31 -17.07 5.16
CA ASP A 59 -13.85 -18.35 4.70
C ASP A 59 -13.02 -18.97 3.56
N ASN A 60 -11.69 -19.01 3.77
CA ASN A 60 -10.69 -19.53 2.83
C ASN A 60 -10.59 -18.78 1.49
N ARG A 61 -11.08 -17.55 1.42
CA ARG A 61 -10.95 -16.67 0.27
C ARG A 61 -10.16 -15.41 0.64
N ILE A 62 -9.15 -15.07 -0.14
CA ILE A 62 -8.43 -13.79 0.02
C ILE A 62 -9.36 -12.66 -0.42
N VAL A 63 -9.64 -11.74 0.50
CA VAL A 63 -10.53 -10.60 0.27
C VAL A 63 -9.82 -9.25 0.26
N SER A 64 -8.62 -9.17 0.83
CA SER A 64 -7.80 -7.95 0.82
C SER A 64 -6.32 -8.29 0.95
N THR A 65 -5.47 -7.43 0.45
CA THR A 65 -4.00 -7.54 0.54
C THR A 65 -3.37 -6.18 0.71
N LEU A 66 -2.22 -6.16 1.38
CA LEU A 66 -1.37 -4.98 1.55
C LEU A 66 0.06 -5.45 1.77
N SER A 67 1.02 -4.80 1.11
CA SER A 67 2.43 -5.14 1.24
C SER A 67 3.20 -4.03 1.92
N ILE A 68 4.25 -4.41 2.64
CA ILE A 68 5.19 -3.51 3.30
C ILE A 68 6.55 -3.64 2.63
N ARG A 69 7.12 -2.51 2.22
CA ARG A 69 8.52 -2.39 1.84
C ARG A 69 9.27 -1.73 2.99
N PHE A 70 10.35 -2.37 3.43
CA PHE A 70 11.12 -1.89 4.58
C PHE A 70 12.34 -1.08 4.13
N PRO A 71 12.83 -0.12 4.98
CA PRO A 71 13.99 0.70 4.64
C PRO A 71 15.29 -0.10 4.37
N TRP A 72 15.39 -1.29 4.91
CA TRP A 72 16.58 -2.16 4.79
C TRP A 72 16.54 -3.12 3.59
N GLU A 73 15.50 -3.09 2.77
CA GLU A 73 15.32 -4.04 1.65
C GLU A 73 16.31 -3.80 0.49
N SER A 74 16.82 -2.58 0.36
CA SER A 74 17.76 -2.20 -0.70
C SER A 74 18.61 -1.01 -0.28
N ASP A 75 19.67 -0.73 -1.05
CA ASP A 75 20.53 0.44 -0.83
C ASP A 75 19.82 1.76 -1.16
N THR A 76 18.75 1.69 -1.95
CA THR A 76 17.94 2.85 -2.33
C THR A 76 16.46 2.60 -2.00
N PRO A 77 16.10 2.57 -0.69
CA PRO A 77 14.71 2.33 -0.31
C PRO A 77 13.80 3.48 -0.72
N VAL A 78 12.50 3.17 -0.88
CA VAL A 78 11.46 4.18 -1.16
C VAL A 78 11.39 5.23 -0.06
N SER A 79 11.58 4.82 1.17
CA SER A 79 11.50 5.67 2.36
C SER A 79 12.40 5.12 3.46
N LYS A 80 12.81 5.99 4.39
CA LYS A 80 13.47 5.59 5.64
C LYS A 80 12.50 5.05 6.68
N TYR A 81 11.20 5.23 6.48
CA TYR A 81 10.14 4.55 7.22
C TYR A 81 9.54 3.42 6.39
N PRO A 82 8.86 2.43 7.00
CA PRO A 82 8.13 1.40 6.25
C PRO A 82 7.17 2.05 5.24
N PHE A 83 7.19 1.55 4.03
CA PHE A 83 6.35 2.00 2.93
C PHE A 83 5.33 0.92 2.62
N VAL A 84 4.04 1.26 2.68
CA VAL A 84 2.96 0.35 2.32
C VAL A 84 2.49 0.64 0.91
N TRP A 85 2.26 -0.42 0.16
CA TRP A 85 1.83 -0.33 -1.23
C TRP A 85 0.98 -1.55 -1.62
N TRP A 86 0.39 -1.46 -2.81
CA TRP A 86 -0.41 -2.55 -3.38
C TRP A 86 -1.56 -2.97 -2.48
N LEU A 87 -2.23 -1.98 -1.85
CA LEU A 87 -3.48 -2.21 -1.16
C LEU A 87 -4.57 -2.51 -2.19
N ALA A 88 -5.17 -3.67 -2.07
CA ALA A 88 -6.28 -4.08 -2.92
C ALA A 88 -7.32 -4.83 -2.09
N THR A 89 -8.59 -4.56 -2.36
CA THR A 89 -9.72 -5.27 -1.75
C THR A 89 -10.63 -5.77 -2.86
N ASP A 90 -11.11 -7.00 -2.71
CA ASP A 90 -12.01 -7.62 -3.67
C ASP A 90 -13.24 -6.72 -3.90
N PRO A 91 -13.50 -6.29 -5.15
CA PRO A 91 -14.65 -5.43 -5.46
C PRO A 91 -16.00 -6.04 -5.05
N GLU A 92 -16.13 -7.37 -5.10
CA GLU A 92 -17.34 -8.07 -4.64
C GLU A 92 -17.57 -7.97 -3.14
N MET A 93 -16.51 -7.63 -2.39
CA MET A 93 -16.54 -7.43 -0.94
C MET A 93 -16.55 -5.96 -0.55
N SER A 94 -16.83 -5.07 -1.50
CA SER A 94 -16.90 -3.63 -1.27
C SER A 94 -17.92 -3.27 -0.19
N GLY A 95 -17.61 -2.27 0.62
CA GLY A 95 -18.50 -1.78 1.69
C GLY A 95 -18.50 -2.61 2.97
N LYS A 96 -17.74 -3.73 3.02
CA LYS A 96 -17.63 -4.57 4.22
C LYS A 96 -16.48 -4.17 5.16
N GLY A 97 -15.68 -3.18 4.76
CA GLY A 97 -14.59 -2.65 5.59
C GLY A 97 -13.32 -3.49 5.62
N TYR A 98 -13.15 -4.45 4.72
CA TYR A 98 -11.97 -5.33 4.73
C TYR A 98 -10.67 -4.58 4.40
N GLY A 99 -10.69 -3.61 3.50
CA GLY A 99 -9.53 -2.76 3.24
C GLY A 99 -9.11 -1.96 4.46
N SER A 100 -10.07 -1.42 5.21
CA SER A 100 -9.80 -0.70 6.47
C SER A 100 -9.25 -1.64 7.55
N GLN A 101 -9.75 -2.86 7.63
CA GLN A 101 -9.25 -3.86 8.56
C GLN A 101 -7.81 -4.26 8.22
N MET A 102 -7.49 -4.44 6.93
CA MET A 102 -6.14 -4.75 6.45
C MET A 102 -5.17 -3.62 6.80
N MET A 103 -5.52 -2.38 6.50
CA MET A 103 -4.70 -1.21 6.85
C MET A 103 -4.45 -1.14 8.35
N ARG A 104 -5.48 -1.28 9.16
CA ARG A 104 -5.36 -1.21 10.61
C ARG A 104 -4.48 -2.33 11.16
N TYR A 105 -4.63 -3.54 10.66
CA TYR A 105 -3.80 -4.67 11.06
C TYR A 105 -2.31 -4.39 10.80
N VAL A 106 -1.98 -3.92 9.61
CA VAL A 106 -0.59 -3.61 9.24
C VAL A 106 -0.07 -2.43 10.07
N GLU A 107 -0.84 -1.35 10.21
CA GLU A 107 -0.42 -0.15 10.95
C GLU A 107 -0.26 -0.43 12.44
N GLU A 108 -1.22 -1.07 13.06
CA GLU A 108 -1.28 -1.20 14.51
C GLU A 108 -0.58 -2.47 15.02
N VAL A 109 -0.90 -3.63 14.46
CA VAL A 109 -0.38 -4.91 14.95
C VAL A 109 1.06 -5.13 14.49
N ILE A 110 1.32 -4.96 13.20
CA ILE A 110 2.64 -5.26 12.63
C ILE A 110 3.61 -4.10 12.88
N LEU A 111 3.29 -2.89 12.40
CA LEU A 111 4.25 -1.78 12.42
C LEU A 111 4.39 -1.16 13.80
N ARG A 112 3.29 -0.76 14.44
CA ARG A 112 3.35 -0.08 15.74
C ARG A 112 3.70 -1.04 16.88
N ASP A 113 2.92 -2.11 17.07
CA ASP A 113 2.99 -2.92 18.30
C ASP A 113 4.12 -3.97 18.22
N THR A 114 4.34 -4.59 17.06
CA THR A 114 5.36 -5.63 16.90
C THR A 114 6.73 -5.04 16.56
N LEU A 115 6.82 -4.25 15.50
CA LEU A 115 8.10 -3.71 15.01
C LEU A 115 8.51 -2.39 15.63
N LYS A 116 7.59 -1.72 16.36
CA LYS A 116 7.85 -0.40 16.97
C LYS A 116 8.28 0.65 15.96
N ALA A 117 7.74 0.59 14.74
CA ALA A 117 7.99 1.56 13.71
C ALA A 117 7.40 2.93 14.08
N PRO A 118 8.18 4.02 13.99
CA PRO A 118 7.71 5.35 14.38
C PRO A 118 6.61 5.89 13.48
N ALA A 119 6.65 5.55 12.20
CA ALA A 119 5.74 6.05 11.17
C ALA A 119 5.62 5.06 10.02
N VAL A 120 4.63 5.27 9.18
CA VAL A 120 4.41 4.54 7.93
C VAL A 120 4.11 5.54 6.82
N VAL A 121 4.62 5.29 5.62
CA VAL A 121 4.39 6.14 4.45
C VAL A 121 3.70 5.37 3.34
N LEU A 122 3.00 6.11 2.48
CA LEU A 122 2.39 5.58 1.26
C LEU A 122 2.39 6.65 0.17
N GLY A 123 2.18 6.22 -1.07
CA GLY A 123 1.94 7.08 -2.21
C GLY A 123 0.54 6.87 -2.76
N THR A 124 -0.10 7.95 -3.24
CA THR A 124 -1.43 7.87 -3.84
C THR A 124 -1.66 8.95 -4.88
N SER A 125 -2.81 8.88 -5.57
CA SER A 125 -3.25 9.89 -6.53
C SER A 125 -3.98 11.03 -5.81
N ALA A 126 -3.69 12.27 -6.22
CA ALA A 126 -4.33 13.47 -5.68
C ALA A 126 -5.06 14.30 -6.74
N ARG A 127 -5.07 13.87 -8.01
CA ARG A 127 -5.78 14.56 -9.11
C ARG A 127 -6.80 13.65 -9.78
N LYS A 128 -6.36 12.57 -10.42
CA LYS A 128 -7.25 11.65 -11.14
C LYS A 128 -8.16 10.87 -10.21
N MET A 129 -7.65 10.54 -9.02
CA MET A 129 -8.41 9.87 -7.94
C MET A 129 -8.28 10.68 -6.64
N ALA A 130 -8.64 11.97 -6.70
CA ALA A 130 -8.47 12.90 -5.58
C ALA A 130 -9.11 12.42 -4.27
N TRP A 131 -10.17 11.64 -4.34
CA TRP A 131 -10.85 11.07 -3.17
C TRP A 131 -9.95 10.09 -2.38
N LEU A 132 -8.90 9.52 -3.01
CA LEU A 132 -7.95 8.64 -2.31
C LEU A 132 -7.14 9.41 -1.26
N GLU A 133 -6.66 10.61 -1.60
CA GLU A 133 -5.97 11.46 -0.63
C GLU A 133 -6.87 11.77 0.56
N ASP A 134 -8.14 12.12 0.31
CA ASP A 134 -9.13 12.38 1.36
C ASP A 134 -9.37 11.15 2.25
N VAL A 135 -9.43 9.97 1.66
CA VAL A 135 -9.59 8.71 2.42
C VAL A 135 -8.42 8.50 3.37
N TYR A 136 -7.19 8.69 2.90
CA TYR A 136 -6.00 8.52 3.75
C TYR A 136 -5.87 9.63 4.79
N GLN A 137 -6.22 10.87 4.45
CA GLN A 137 -6.26 11.97 5.44
C GLN A 137 -7.20 11.63 6.61
N ARG A 138 -8.39 11.09 6.32
CA ARG A 138 -9.33 10.63 7.36
C ARG A 138 -8.80 9.47 8.21
N ARG A 139 -7.81 8.74 7.70
CA ARG A 139 -7.13 7.67 8.44
C ARG A 139 -5.92 8.17 9.25
N GLY A 140 -5.63 9.47 9.22
CA GLY A 140 -4.53 10.09 9.96
C GLY A 140 -3.24 10.27 9.17
N TYR A 141 -3.27 10.11 7.85
CA TYR A 141 -2.14 10.42 6.98
C TYR A 141 -2.10 11.90 6.64
N GLU A 142 -0.89 12.44 6.50
CA GLU A 142 -0.65 13.81 6.05
C GLU A 142 0.28 13.80 4.84
N THR A 143 -0.02 14.63 3.84
CA THR A 143 0.82 14.78 2.65
C THR A 143 2.11 15.53 3.00
N TYR A 144 3.26 14.97 2.63
CA TYR A 144 4.57 15.60 2.86
C TYR A 144 5.36 15.84 1.57
N PHE A 145 4.96 15.24 0.46
CA PHE A 145 5.61 15.45 -0.84
C PHE A 145 4.58 15.33 -1.97
N GLU A 146 4.73 16.16 -3.00
CA GLU A 146 3.87 16.15 -4.19
C GLU A 146 4.74 15.97 -5.44
N MET A 147 4.24 15.24 -6.43
CA MET A 147 4.91 15.02 -7.70
C MET A 147 3.93 15.04 -8.86
N GLU A 148 4.35 15.65 -9.98
CA GLU A 148 3.59 15.60 -11.23
C GLU A 148 4.03 14.38 -12.04
N ASP A 149 3.06 13.63 -12.52
CA ASP A 149 3.27 12.56 -13.49
C ASP A 149 2.82 13.05 -14.86
N GLU A 150 3.78 13.50 -15.66
CA GLU A 150 3.49 14.06 -17.00
C GLU A 150 2.95 12.99 -17.95
N GLU A 151 3.32 11.73 -17.78
CA GLU A 151 2.89 10.64 -18.64
C GLU A 151 1.39 10.37 -18.48
N SER A 152 0.92 10.21 -17.25
CA SER A 152 -0.49 9.97 -16.95
C SER A 152 -1.32 11.23 -16.80
N GLY A 153 -0.68 12.39 -16.60
CA GLY A 153 -1.34 13.65 -16.25
C GLY A 153 -1.86 13.68 -14.82
N ASP A 154 -1.44 12.76 -13.98
CA ASP A 154 -1.83 12.70 -12.57
C ASP A 154 -0.90 13.54 -11.70
N LYS A 155 -1.35 13.84 -10.49
CA LYS A 155 -0.56 14.37 -9.39
C LYS A 155 -0.46 13.29 -8.32
N GLY A 156 0.75 12.81 -8.08
CA GLY A 156 1.03 11.89 -7.00
C GLY A 156 1.36 12.63 -5.71
N VAL A 157 1.03 12.04 -4.57
CA VAL A 157 1.43 12.52 -3.26
C VAL A 157 2.01 11.40 -2.43
N MET A 158 3.03 11.75 -1.64
CA MET A 158 3.53 10.89 -0.57
C MET A 158 2.93 11.36 0.74
N MET A 159 2.44 10.42 1.52
CA MET A 159 1.76 10.68 2.78
C MET A 159 2.41 9.89 3.92
N VAL A 160 2.35 10.43 5.12
CA VAL A 160 2.91 9.83 6.34
C VAL A 160 1.85 9.77 7.43
N LYS A 161 1.83 8.66 8.16
CA LYS A 161 1.09 8.51 9.41
C LYS A 161 2.05 8.23 10.55
N VAL A 162 2.04 9.07 11.57
CA VAL A 162 2.83 8.86 12.78
C VAL A 162 2.18 7.79 13.63
N LEU A 163 2.93 6.75 13.98
CA LEU A 163 2.46 5.63 14.80
C LEU A 163 2.91 5.74 16.25
N ILE A 164 4.15 6.18 16.48
CA ILE A 164 4.75 6.35 17.79
C ILE A 164 5.40 7.74 17.84
N PRO A 165 4.66 8.77 18.31
CA PRO A 165 5.11 10.16 18.22
C PRO A 165 6.48 10.43 18.86
N GLU A 166 6.77 9.80 20.00
CA GLU A 166 8.04 9.97 20.72
C GLU A 166 9.27 9.39 20.02
N ARG A 167 9.06 8.59 18.98
CA ARG A 167 10.12 7.99 18.14
C ARG A 167 10.18 8.61 16.74
N TYR A 168 9.23 9.47 16.40
CA TYR A 168 9.11 10.03 15.07
C TYR A 168 10.06 11.20 14.87
N ASP A 169 10.72 11.22 13.71
CA ASP A 169 11.59 12.31 13.24
C ASP A 169 11.19 12.68 11.81
N ASP A 170 10.66 13.88 11.62
CA ASP A 170 10.22 14.37 10.32
C ASP A 170 11.39 14.62 9.35
N LYS A 171 12.61 14.77 9.87
CA LYS A 171 13.82 14.91 9.04
C LYS A 171 14.16 13.64 8.26
N LEU A 172 13.58 12.51 8.63
CA LEU A 172 13.73 11.26 7.90
C LEU A 172 12.78 11.14 6.71
N LEU A 173 11.83 12.07 6.56
CA LEU A 173 10.98 12.16 5.38
C LEU A 173 11.77 12.78 4.23
N ALA A 174 11.84 12.05 3.12
CA ALA A 174 12.54 12.47 1.91
C ALA A 174 11.67 12.15 0.68
N PRO A 175 11.89 12.86 -0.44
CA PRO A 175 11.27 12.47 -1.70
C PRO A 175 11.59 11.01 -2.03
N PRO A 176 10.66 10.28 -2.67
CA PRO A 176 10.97 8.93 -3.15
C PRO A 176 12.03 8.98 -4.26
N PRO A 177 12.78 7.89 -4.51
CA PRO A 177 13.85 7.87 -5.51
C PRO A 177 13.43 8.31 -6.92
N TRP A 178 12.17 8.11 -7.27
CA TRP A 178 11.59 8.54 -8.55
C TRP A 178 11.00 9.96 -8.54
N GLY A 179 10.99 10.63 -7.40
CA GLY A 179 10.45 11.99 -7.23
C GLY A 179 11.50 13.10 -7.43
N GLU A 180 12.76 12.76 -7.68
CA GLU A 180 13.80 13.69 -8.06
C GLU A 180 13.81 13.81 -9.60
N ALA A 181 13.20 14.86 -10.06
CA ALA A 181 13.31 15.25 -11.45
C ALA A 181 14.55 16.12 -11.66
#